data_7bc74914fbcdd33a5115b172f5d0e45d
#
_entry.id   7bc74914fbcdd33a5115b172f5d0e45d
#
_cell.length_a   1.000
_cell.length_b   1.000
_cell.length_c   1.000
_cell.angle_alpha   90.00
_cell.angle_beta   90.00
_cell.angle_gamma   90.00
#
_symmetry.space_group_name_H-M   'P 1'
#
loop_
_entity.id
_entity.type
_entity.pdbx_description
1 polymer ?
#
loop_
_entity_poly.entity_id
_entity_poly.type
_entity_poly.pdbx_seq_one_letter_code
_entity_poly.pdbx_strand_id
1 'polypeptide(L)'
;MDGTFLDSKGQFDMDRLKQVLTRFKEKDMYFAVASGRGLLSLEKLFEEVRNEIIFIAENGSLVEFHGEDLYEATMPRDFYLKVFDKLQESPYVNVNELLLTGKRACYVLETVDPTYLSFSAHCNEKIQKVPSLADIDDDIFKFTTNFAEDQVAAGEAWVNENIDGVKAMTTGYKSIDIVLDYVDKGVAIVELAKKLDIDLSQVLVFGDNLNDLHMMQVAGYPIATENARPEILEVAKEVIGHHDAQSVITYMEGL
;
A
#
# COMPACT_ATOMS: atom_id res chain seq x y z
N MET A 1 5.06 4.04 -4.64
CA MET A 1 4.15 5.02 -5.30
C MET A 1 4.50 6.45 -4.90
N ASP A 2 4.06 6.89 -3.72
CA ASP A 2 4.42 8.18 -3.16
C ASP A 2 5.92 8.17 -2.86
N GLY A 3 6.66 9.22 -3.25
CA GLY A 3 8.12 9.26 -3.13
C GLY A 3 8.92 8.42 -4.15
N THR A 4 8.24 7.65 -5.00
CA THR A 4 8.86 6.81 -6.04
C THR A 4 8.36 7.20 -7.44
N PHE A 5 7.10 6.87 -7.73
CA PHE A 5 6.48 7.05 -9.05
C PHE A 5 5.80 8.42 -9.21
N LEU A 6 5.13 8.88 -8.15
CA LEU A 6 4.46 10.18 -8.12
C LEU A 6 5.43 11.28 -7.71
N ASP A 7 5.25 12.47 -8.29
CA ASP A 7 5.92 13.69 -7.83
C ASP A 7 5.37 14.18 -6.47
N SER A 8 5.97 15.22 -5.90
CA SER A 8 5.54 15.83 -4.63
C SER A 8 4.11 16.41 -4.64
N LYS A 9 3.49 16.51 -5.82
CA LYS A 9 2.09 16.94 -5.99
C LYS A 9 1.14 15.75 -6.15
N GLY A 10 1.65 14.52 -6.10
CA GLY A 10 0.89 13.32 -6.33
C GLY A 10 0.53 13.09 -7.79
N GLN A 11 1.33 13.61 -8.73
CA GLN A 11 1.07 13.57 -10.17
C GLN A 11 2.15 12.79 -10.92
N PHE A 12 1.84 12.37 -12.13
CA PHE A 12 2.75 11.76 -13.09
C PHE A 12 2.27 12.06 -14.52
N ASP A 13 3.14 11.84 -15.51
CA ASP A 13 2.81 12.03 -16.93
C ASP A 13 2.10 10.79 -17.49
N MET A 14 0.79 10.86 -17.63
CA MET A 14 -0.05 9.77 -18.14
C MET A 14 0.26 9.42 -19.60
N ASP A 15 0.57 10.42 -20.44
CA ASP A 15 0.86 10.15 -21.86
C ASP A 15 2.18 9.39 -22.02
N ARG A 16 3.19 9.72 -21.22
CA ARG A 16 4.46 8.97 -21.18
C ARG A 16 4.22 7.54 -20.67
N LEU A 17 3.41 7.37 -19.61
CA LEU A 17 3.09 6.04 -19.11
C LEU A 17 2.41 5.16 -20.19
N LYS A 18 1.43 5.70 -20.93
CA LYS A 18 0.77 4.97 -22.05
C LYS A 18 1.78 4.51 -23.10
N GLN A 19 2.76 5.36 -23.44
CA GLN A 19 3.80 4.99 -24.38
C GLN A 19 4.71 3.86 -23.84
N VAL A 20 5.05 3.91 -22.57
CA VAL A 20 5.79 2.84 -21.89
C VAL A 20 4.99 1.54 -21.90
N LEU A 21 3.71 1.56 -21.51
CA LEU A 21 2.85 0.37 -21.48
C LEU A 21 2.68 -0.26 -22.87
N THR A 22 2.56 0.56 -23.92
CA THR A 22 2.52 0.06 -25.30
C THR A 22 3.77 -0.75 -25.64
N ARG A 23 4.97 -0.23 -25.30
CA ARG A 23 6.24 -0.93 -25.55
C ARG A 23 6.39 -2.17 -24.66
N PHE A 24 5.94 -2.11 -23.41
CA PHE A 24 5.98 -3.26 -22.49
C PHE A 24 5.14 -4.41 -23.04
N LYS A 25 3.96 -4.10 -23.56
CA LYS A 25 3.09 -5.10 -24.21
C LYS A 25 3.76 -5.75 -25.42
N GLU A 26 4.49 -4.99 -26.24
CA GLU A 26 5.25 -5.53 -27.39
C GLU A 26 6.41 -6.45 -26.97
N LYS A 27 6.89 -6.31 -25.72
CA LYS A 27 8.01 -7.09 -25.15
C LYS A 27 7.54 -8.17 -24.16
N ASP A 28 6.24 -8.44 -24.07
CA ASP A 28 5.63 -9.35 -23.08
C ASP A 28 6.02 -9.01 -21.63
N MET A 29 6.10 -7.70 -21.32
CA MET A 29 6.40 -7.20 -19.98
C MET A 29 5.12 -6.73 -19.29
N TYR A 30 5.03 -6.97 -17.99
CA TYR A 30 3.95 -6.45 -17.13
C TYR A 30 4.41 -5.22 -16.36
N PHE A 31 3.49 -4.33 -16.09
CA PHE A 31 3.67 -3.20 -15.18
C PHE A 31 2.75 -3.35 -13.98
N ALA A 32 3.31 -3.31 -12.77
CA ALA A 32 2.57 -3.39 -11.53
C ALA A 32 2.79 -2.14 -10.68
N VAL A 33 1.72 -1.63 -10.08
CA VAL A 33 1.75 -0.53 -9.11
C VAL A 33 1.60 -1.10 -7.71
N ALA A 34 2.63 -0.94 -6.86
CA ALA A 34 2.63 -1.40 -5.46
C ALA A 34 2.50 -0.22 -4.49
N SER A 35 1.46 -0.23 -3.64
CA SER A 35 1.12 0.88 -2.76
C SER A 35 0.43 0.43 -1.46
N GLY A 36 0.55 1.28 -0.42
CA GLY A 36 -0.31 1.19 0.76
C GLY A 36 -1.73 1.73 0.54
N ARG A 37 -1.97 2.40 -0.59
CA ARG A 37 -3.30 2.92 -0.95
C ARG A 37 -4.27 1.78 -1.24
N GLY A 38 -5.56 2.04 -1.00
CA GLY A 38 -6.64 1.12 -1.36
C GLY A 38 -6.81 0.95 -2.87
N LEU A 39 -7.31 -0.21 -3.30
CA LEU A 39 -7.54 -0.53 -4.71
C LEU A 39 -8.38 0.55 -5.40
N LEU A 40 -9.50 0.96 -4.81
CA LEU A 40 -10.39 1.98 -5.39
C LEU A 40 -9.67 3.32 -5.67
N SER A 41 -8.74 3.69 -4.80
CA SER A 41 -7.92 4.90 -4.96
C SER A 41 -6.89 4.75 -6.09
N LEU A 42 -6.30 3.57 -6.22
CA LEU A 42 -5.36 3.25 -7.32
C LEU A 42 -6.10 3.19 -8.66
N GLU A 43 -7.24 2.52 -8.73
CA GLU A 43 -8.06 2.45 -9.95
C GLU A 43 -8.45 3.83 -10.45
N LYS A 44 -8.83 4.74 -9.56
CA LYS A 44 -9.15 6.13 -9.92
C LYS A 44 -7.93 6.88 -10.45
N LEU A 45 -6.77 6.70 -9.82
CA LEU A 45 -5.53 7.36 -10.22
C LEU A 45 -5.04 6.89 -11.61
N PHE A 46 -5.25 5.61 -11.92
CA PHE A 46 -4.84 4.97 -13.16
C PHE A 46 -6.03 4.63 -14.09
N GLU A 47 -7.16 5.33 -13.96
CA GLU A 47 -8.40 5.03 -14.68
C GLU A 47 -8.20 4.83 -16.18
N GLU A 48 -7.37 5.66 -16.82
CA GLU A 48 -7.14 5.62 -18.27
C GLU A 48 -6.34 4.39 -18.75
N VAL A 49 -5.61 3.73 -17.85
CA VAL A 49 -4.77 2.56 -18.14
C VAL A 49 -5.08 1.36 -17.24
N ARG A 50 -6.19 1.41 -16.51
CA ARG A 50 -6.59 0.42 -15.51
C ARG A 50 -6.47 -1.03 -15.99
N ASN A 51 -6.86 -1.29 -17.22
CA ASN A 51 -6.83 -2.63 -17.80
C ASN A 51 -5.47 -3.06 -18.36
N GLU A 52 -4.43 -2.23 -18.23
CA GLU A 52 -3.09 -2.52 -18.75
C GLU A 52 -2.08 -2.74 -17.63
N ILE A 53 -2.50 -2.54 -16.37
CA ILE A 53 -1.60 -2.59 -15.22
C ILE A 53 -2.12 -3.54 -14.14
N ILE A 54 -1.22 -4.06 -13.33
CA ILE A 54 -1.50 -4.87 -12.15
C ILE A 54 -1.48 -3.99 -10.93
N PHE A 55 -2.46 -4.15 -10.04
CA PHE A 55 -2.52 -3.43 -8.77
C PHE A 55 -2.08 -4.32 -7.63
N ILE A 56 -1.05 -3.90 -6.89
CA ILE A 56 -0.67 -4.44 -5.57
C ILE A 56 -1.08 -3.38 -4.56
N ALA A 57 -2.28 -3.53 -4.02
CA ALA A 57 -2.92 -2.58 -3.12
C ALA A 57 -2.78 -2.99 -1.64
N GLU A 58 -3.18 -2.10 -0.74
CA GLU A 58 -3.28 -2.35 0.71
C GLU A 58 -1.98 -2.93 1.31
N ASN A 59 -0.82 -2.32 0.94
CA ASN A 59 0.50 -2.82 1.36
C ASN A 59 0.81 -4.26 0.93
N GLY A 60 0.12 -4.80 -0.07
CA GLY A 60 0.30 -6.16 -0.55
C GLY A 60 -0.76 -7.14 -0.09
N SER A 61 -1.82 -6.69 0.60
CA SER A 61 -2.94 -7.56 0.96
C SER A 61 -3.80 -7.97 -0.23
N LEU A 62 -3.76 -7.22 -1.32
CA LEU A 62 -4.54 -7.49 -2.53
C LEU A 62 -3.68 -7.31 -3.77
N VAL A 63 -3.73 -8.30 -4.67
CA VAL A 63 -3.18 -8.21 -6.03
C VAL A 63 -4.32 -8.43 -7.01
N GLU A 64 -4.60 -7.42 -7.83
CA GLU A 64 -5.67 -7.46 -8.81
C GLU A 64 -5.12 -7.22 -10.22
N PHE A 65 -5.64 -7.95 -11.21
CA PHE A 65 -5.36 -7.74 -12.62
C PHE A 65 -6.59 -8.06 -13.48
N HIS A 66 -6.99 -7.15 -14.34
CA HIS A 66 -8.15 -7.27 -15.22
C HIS A 66 -9.48 -7.55 -14.49
N GLY A 67 -9.63 -7.08 -13.24
CA GLY A 67 -10.81 -7.33 -12.43
C GLY A 67 -10.81 -8.69 -11.72
N GLU A 68 -9.73 -9.45 -11.79
CA GLU A 68 -9.55 -10.71 -11.09
C GLU A 68 -8.55 -10.55 -9.93
N ASP A 69 -8.91 -11.06 -8.76
CA ASP A 69 -8.01 -11.11 -7.61
C ASP A 69 -7.03 -12.28 -7.78
N LEU A 70 -5.78 -11.97 -8.03
CA LEU A 70 -4.72 -12.96 -8.16
C LEU A 70 -4.21 -13.43 -6.79
N TYR A 71 -4.25 -12.54 -5.80
CA TYR A 71 -3.90 -12.82 -4.42
C TYR A 71 -4.71 -11.92 -3.49
N GLU A 72 -5.16 -12.47 -2.37
CA GLU A 72 -5.91 -11.74 -1.36
C GLU A 72 -5.58 -12.28 0.04
N ALA A 73 -5.33 -11.36 0.98
CA ALA A 73 -5.09 -11.64 2.37
C ALA A 73 -5.97 -10.74 3.24
N THR A 74 -7.08 -11.28 3.72
CA THR A 74 -8.07 -10.55 4.51
C THR A 74 -8.05 -10.99 5.97
N MET A 75 -8.45 -10.08 6.85
CA MET A 75 -8.66 -10.35 8.26
C MET A 75 -10.04 -11.00 8.46
N PRO A 76 -10.14 -12.26 8.93
CA PRO A 76 -11.42 -12.84 9.28
C PRO A 76 -12.15 -11.98 10.32
N ARG A 77 -13.50 -11.97 10.27
CA ARG A 77 -14.34 -11.13 11.15
C ARG A 77 -14.00 -11.26 12.62
N ASP A 78 -13.92 -12.49 13.12
CA ASP A 78 -13.61 -12.76 14.53
C ASP A 78 -12.19 -12.29 14.90
N PHE A 79 -11.29 -12.24 13.92
CA PHE A 79 -9.92 -11.77 14.11
C PHE A 79 -9.88 -10.24 14.17
N TYR A 80 -10.43 -9.53 13.19
CA TYR A 80 -10.37 -8.07 13.22
C TYR A 80 -11.16 -7.48 14.39
N LEU A 81 -12.23 -8.14 14.87
CA LEU A 81 -12.93 -7.69 16.09
C LEU A 81 -12.03 -7.85 17.33
N LYS A 82 -11.26 -8.95 17.44
CA LYS A 82 -10.27 -9.12 18.52
C LYS A 82 -9.15 -8.07 18.44
N VAL A 83 -8.68 -7.76 17.23
CA VAL A 83 -7.69 -6.69 17.02
C VAL A 83 -8.28 -5.35 17.49
N PHE A 84 -9.52 -5.04 17.13
CA PHE A 84 -10.20 -3.84 17.59
C PHE A 84 -10.33 -3.77 19.12
N ASP A 85 -10.74 -4.87 19.77
CA ASP A 85 -10.82 -4.93 21.23
C ASP A 85 -9.46 -4.63 21.88
N LYS A 86 -8.38 -5.17 21.32
CA LYS A 86 -7.03 -4.89 21.79
C LYS A 86 -6.59 -3.44 21.54
N LEU A 87 -6.93 -2.88 20.39
CA LEU A 87 -6.62 -1.47 20.08
C LEU A 87 -7.28 -0.51 21.08
N GLN A 88 -8.44 -0.85 21.62
CA GLN A 88 -9.10 -0.06 22.67
C GLN A 88 -8.32 -0.05 24.01
N GLU A 89 -7.48 -1.05 24.27
CA GLU A 89 -6.60 -1.10 25.45
C GLU A 89 -5.34 -0.22 25.29
N SER A 90 -5.03 0.21 24.07
CA SER A 90 -3.83 0.99 23.78
C SER A 90 -3.91 2.40 24.36
N PRO A 91 -2.86 2.88 25.04
CA PRO A 91 -2.82 4.26 25.52
C PRO A 91 -2.60 5.29 24.38
N TYR A 92 -2.35 4.81 23.15
CA TYR A 92 -2.02 5.63 22.00
C TYR A 92 -3.15 5.71 20.96
N VAL A 93 -4.02 4.70 20.88
CA VAL A 93 -5.10 4.63 19.88
C VAL A 93 -6.31 5.42 20.33
N ASN A 94 -6.77 6.34 19.49
CA ASN A 94 -8.09 6.94 19.60
C ASN A 94 -9.05 6.18 18.68
N VAL A 95 -9.97 5.41 19.25
CA VAL A 95 -10.94 4.62 18.47
C VAL A 95 -11.87 5.45 17.58
N ASN A 96 -12.01 6.76 17.88
CA ASN A 96 -12.74 7.68 17.02
C ASN A 96 -11.89 8.20 15.84
N GLU A 97 -10.61 7.84 15.79
CA GLU A 97 -9.68 8.09 14.69
C GLU A 97 -9.20 6.77 14.07
N LEU A 98 -10.12 5.81 13.89
CA LEU A 98 -9.85 4.49 13.34
C LEU A 98 -10.69 4.26 12.09
N LEU A 99 -10.06 3.74 11.05
CA LEU A 99 -10.65 3.37 9.78
C LEU A 99 -10.27 1.94 9.43
N LEU A 100 -11.24 1.14 9.01
CA LEU A 100 -11.00 -0.18 8.42
C LEU A 100 -11.11 -0.06 6.90
N THR A 101 -10.11 -0.56 6.19
CA THR A 101 -10.17 -0.65 4.73
C THR A 101 -10.67 -2.02 4.33
N GLY A 102 -11.80 -2.02 3.67
CA GLY A 102 -12.40 -3.21 3.06
C GLY A 102 -12.32 -3.18 1.54
N LYS A 103 -12.70 -4.28 0.92
CA LYS A 103 -12.68 -4.48 -0.53
C LYS A 103 -13.65 -3.54 -1.26
N ARG A 104 -14.83 -3.29 -0.67
CA ARG A 104 -15.93 -2.51 -1.29
C ARG A 104 -16.01 -1.09 -0.76
N ALA A 105 -15.49 -0.82 0.44
CA ALA A 105 -15.53 0.49 1.07
C ALA A 105 -14.53 0.57 2.24
N CYS A 106 -14.29 1.79 2.71
CA CYS A 106 -13.67 2.02 4.00
C CYS A 106 -14.75 2.22 5.07
N TYR A 107 -14.51 1.79 6.29
CA TYR A 107 -15.49 1.79 7.37
C TYR A 107 -14.97 2.56 8.58
N VAL A 108 -15.82 3.40 9.15
CA VAL A 108 -15.56 4.11 10.40
C VAL A 108 -16.78 3.96 11.33
N LEU A 109 -16.58 4.03 12.64
CA LEU A 109 -17.69 4.07 13.57
C LEU A 109 -18.50 5.36 13.42
N GLU A 110 -19.80 5.34 13.79
CA GLU A 110 -20.64 6.55 13.82
C GLU A 110 -20.07 7.64 14.74
N THR A 111 -19.27 7.24 15.76
CA THR A 111 -18.60 8.13 16.71
C THR A 111 -17.30 8.75 16.17
N VAL A 112 -16.96 8.52 14.90
CA VAL A 112 -15.72 9.00 14.27
C VAL A 112 -15.54 10.51 14.48
N ASP A 113 -14.31 10.93 14.80
CA ASP A 113 -13.96 12.35 14.88
C ASP A 113 -14.17 13.03 13.51
N PRO A 114 -14.90 14.16 13.45
CA PRO A 114 -15.20 14.83 12.19
C PRO A 114 -13.94 15.32 11.45
N THR A 115 -12.88 15.70 12.17
CA THR A 115 -11.61 16.17 11.58
C THR A 115 -10.88 14.99 10.96
N TYR A 116 -10.83 13.85 11.66
CA TYR A 116 -10.28 12.60 11.14
C TYR A 116 -11.04 12.11 9.91
N LEU A 117 -12.37 12.13 9.95
CA LEU A 117 -13.21 11.75 8.81
C LEU A 117 -12.93 12.63 7.59
N SER A 118 -12.84 13.96 7.78
CA SER A 118 -12.52 14.89 6.69
C SER A 118 -11.14 14.62 6.12
N PHE A 119 -10.13 14.37 6.95
CA PHE A 119 -8.79 14.00 6.51
C PHE A 119 -8.80 12.67 5.73
N SER A 120 -9.44 11.63 6.29
CA SER A 120 -9.52 10.31 5.67
C SER A 120 -10.21 10.32 4.31
N ALA A 121 -11.20 11.20 4.12
CA ALA A 121 -11.92 11.35 2.85
C ALA A 121 -11.06 11.92 1.69
N HIS A 122 -9.89 12.48 1.98
CA HIS A 122 -8.94 12.90 0.93
C HIS A 122 -8.09 11.73 0.39
N CYS A 123 -7.92 10.70 1.21
CA CYS A 123 -7.05 9.56 0.90
C CYS A 123 -7.81 8.29 0.55
N ASN A 124 -9.09 8.21 0.92
CA ASN A 124 -9.90 7.00 0.77
C ASN A 124 -11.19 7.30 0.02
N GLU A 125 -11.48 6.44 -0.94
CA GLU A 125 -12.77 6.46 -1.64
C GLU A 125 -13.84 5.74 -0.81
N LYS A 126 -15.09 6.19 -0.92
CA LYS A 126 -16.27 5.50 -0.41
C LYS A 126 -16.21 5.11 1.08
N ILE A 127 -16.16 6.10 1.97
CA ILE A 127 -16.22 5.87 3.42
C ILE A 127 -17.67 5.68 3.88
N GLN A 128 -17.92 4.62 4.65
CA GLN A 128 -19.22 4.29 5.26
C GLN A 128 -19.13 4.37 6.79
N LYS A 129 -20.16 4.93 7.41
CA LYS A 129 -20.32 4.91 8.87
C LYS A 129 -21.11 3.68 9.28
N VAL A 130 -20.64 2.97 10.31
CA VAL A 130 -21.32 1.81 10.88
C VAL A 130 -21.54 2.00 12.39
N PRO A 131 -22.66 1.50 12.94
CA PRO A 131 -22.90 1.54 14.39
C PRO A 131 -21.89 0.69 15.15
N SER A 132 -21.48 -0.43 14.57
CA SER A 132 -20.51 -1.37 15.12
C SER A 132 -19.64 -1.97 14.00
N LEU A 133 -18.38 -2.25 14.28
CA LEU A 133 -17.53 -2.99 13.34
C LEU A 133 -18.05 -4.41 13.07
N ALA A 134 -18.85 -4.96 13.98
CA ALA A 134 -19.52 -6.23 13.79
C ALA A 134 -20.62 -6.21 12.70
N ASP A 135 -21.08 -5.04 12.28
CA ASP A 135 -22.09 -4.87 11.22
C ASP A 135 -21.48 -4.78 9.82
N ILE A 136 -20.14 -4.80 9.71
CA ILE A 136 -19.46 -4.78 8.42
C ILE A 136 -19.66 -6.12 7.71
N ASP A 137 -20.17 -6.05 6.47
CA ASP A 137 -20.28 -7.19 5.55
C ASP A 137 -19.34 -6.96 4.38
N ASP A 138 -18.02 -7.08 4.64
CA ASP A 138 -16.97 -6.88 3.65
C ASP A 138 -15.70 -7.64 4.07
N ASP A 139 -14.81 -7.89 3.14
CA ASP A 139 -13.49 -8.44 3.38
C ASP A 139 -12.55 -7.31 3.82
N ILE A 140 -12.00 -7.41 5.03
CA ILE A 140 -11.18 -6.36 5.65
C ILE A 140 -9.70 -6.65 5.44
N PHE A 141 -8.96 -5.67 4.94
CA PHE A 141 -7.52 -5.77 4.70
C PHE A 141 -6.67 -5.20 5.82
N LYS A 142 -7.07 -4.04 6.37
CA LYS A 142 -6.27 -3.34 7.36
C LYS A 142 -7.09 -2.40 8.23
N PHE A 143 -6.47 -2.01 9.35
CA PHE A 143 -6.84 -0.81 10.08
C PHE A 143 -5.89 0.32 9.74
N THR A 144 -6.39 1.55 9.77
CA THR A 144 -5.58 2.77 9.73
C THR A 144 -5.99 3.64 10.90
N THR A 145 -5.02 4.12 11.68
CA THR A 145 -5.26 5.03 12.80
C THR A 145 -4.20 6.12 12.85
N ASN A 146 -4.55 7.27 13.43
CA ASN A 146 -3.60 8.35 13.67
C ASN A 146 -3.10 8.33 15.12
N PHE A 147 -1.85 8.76 15.30
CA PHE A 147 -1.25 9.01 16.61
C PHE A 147 -0.83 10.47 16.71
N ALA A 148 -0.60 10.95 17.93
CA ALA A 148 0.14 12.20 18.10
C ALA A 148 1.53 12.06 17.47
N GLU A 149 2.05 13.10 16.83
CA GLU A 149 3.26 13.05 16.02
C GLU A 149 4.49 12.52 16.79
N ASP A 150 4.58 12.86 18.08
CA ASP A 150 5.62 12.40 19.01
C ASP A 150 5.37 10.98 19.56
N GLN A 151 4.23 10.37 19.27
CA GLN A 151 3.81 9.05 19.76
C GLN A 151 3.75 7.97 18.68
N VAL A 152 3.97 8.31 17.43
CA VAL A 152 3.87 7.35 16.30
C VAL A 152 4.74 6.11 16.53
N ALA A 153 6.01 6.29 16.86
CA ALA A 153 6.93 5.17 17.10
C ALA A 153 6.54 4.32 18.32
N ALA A 154 6.06 4.95 19.39
CA ALA A 154 5.60 4.25 20.59
C ALA A 154 4.29 3.49 20.31
N GLY A 155 3.38 4.06 19.55
CA GLY A 155 2.14 3.41 19.13
C GLY A 155 2.37 2.22 18.21
N GLU A 156 3.26 2.35 17.23
CA GLU A 156 3.70 1.25 16.36
C GLU A 156 4.31 0.10 17.17
N ALA A 157 5.25 0.41 18.06
CA ALA A 157 5.87 -0.59 18.93
C ALA A 157 4.84 -1.28 19.81
N TRP A 158 3.90 -0.52 20.41
CA TRP A 158 2.86 -1.08 21.26
C TRP A 158 1.98 -2.08 20.49
N VAL A 159 1.53 -1.75 19.27
CA VAL A 159 0.74 -2.67 18.45
C VAL A 159 1.53 -3.95 18.16
N ASN A 160 2.78 -3.82 17.72
CA ASN A 160 3.64 -4.96 17.37
C ASN A 160 3.99 -5.85 18.56
N GLU A 161 3.99 -5.31 19.79
CA GLU A 161 4.29 -6.08 21.02
C GLU A 161 3.04 -6.71 21.68
N ASN A 162 1.86 -6.15 21.45
CA ASN A 162 0.66 -6.53 22.22
C ASN A 162 -0.45 -7.20 21.39
N ILE A 163 -0.35 -7.21 20.05
CA ILE A 163 -1.38 -7.78 19.19
C ILE A 163 -0.75 -8.82 18.25
N ASP A 164 -0.98 -10.10 18.55
CA ASP A 164 -0.47 -11.19 17.74
C ASP A 164 -1.18 -11.25 16.36
N GLY A 165 -0.43 -11.66 15.33
CA GLY A 165 -0.93 -11.90 13.97
C GLY A 165 -1.12 -10.64 13.14
N VAL A 166 -0.74 -9.47 13.66
CA VAL A 166 -0.70 -8.21 12.91
C VAL A 166 0.67 -7.56 13.01
N LYS A 167 0.97 -6.70 12.05
CA LYS A 167 2.07 -5.74 12.13
C LYS A 167 1.57 -4.35 11.84
N ALA A 168 2.08 -3.39 12.60
CA ALA A 168 1.90 -1.97 12.38
C ALA A 168 3.08 -1.41 11.59
N MET A 169 2.81 -0.50 10.66
CA MET A 169 3.81 0.21 9.89
C MET A 169 3.40 1.66 9.66
N THR A 170 4.37 2.57 9.79
CA THR A 170 4.11 3.99 9.54
C THR A 170 3.88 4.25 8.05
N THR A 171 2.93 5.14 7.74
CA THR A 171 2.58 5.52 6.38
C THR A 171 3.20 6.86 5.94
N GLY A 172 3.99 7.47 6.79
CA GLY A 172 4.77 8.68 6.48
C GLY A 172 4.34 9.96 7.16
N TYR A 173 3.27 10.01 7.91
CA TYR A 173 2.89 11.12 8.79
C TYR A 173 2.62 10.60 10.19
N LYS A 174 1.50 10.94 10.75
CA LYS A 174 1.02 10.44 12.04
C LYS A 174 0.10 9.21 11.90
N SER A 175 -0.06 8.69 10.70
CA SER A 175 -0.89 7.51 10.44
C SER A 175 -0.08 6.23 10.48
N ILE A 176 -0.68 5.19 11.01
CA ILE A 176 -0.16 3.82 11.02
C ILE A 176 -1.19 2.91 10.35
N ASP A 177 -0.72 2.09 9.43
CA ASP A 177 -1.46 0.94 8.91
C ASP A 177 -1.16 -0.30 9.74
N ILE A 178 -2.19 -1.05 10.11
CA ILE A 178 -2.11 -2.32 10.83
C ILE A 178 -2.65 -3.39 9.90
N VAL A 179 -1.76 -4.26 9.42
CA VAL A 179 -2.04 -5.33 8.46
C VAL A 179 -1.76 -6.69 9.09
N LEU A 180 -2.13 -7.80 8.45
CA LEU A 180 -1.68 -9.12 8.85
C LEU A 180 -0.15 -9.20 8.86
N ASP A 181 0.45 -9.87 9.83
CA ASP A 181 1.89 -9.86 10.09
C ASP A 181 2.73 -10.42 8.92
N TYR A 182 2.14 -11.33 8.13
CA TYR A 182 2.77 -11.94 6.95
C TYR A 182 2.55 -11.15 5.64
N VAL A 183 1.78 -10.06 5.66
CA VAL A 183 1.47 -9.25 4.47
C VAL A 183 2.49 -8.14 4.30
N ASP A 184 3.07 -8.02 3.12
CA ASP A 184 3.82 -6.87 2.64
C ASP A 184 3.95 -6.90 1.11
N LYS A 185 4.51 -5.85 0.51
CA LYS A 185 4.70 -5.73 -0.94
C LYS A 185 5.61 -6.81 -1.51
N GLY A 186 6.58 -7.31 -0.73
CA GLY A 186 7.48 -8.39 -1.15
C GLY A 186 6.75 -9.72 -1.26
N VAL A 187 5.92 -10.06 -0.28
CA VAL A 187 5.04 -11.25 -0.34
C VAL A 187 4.12 -11.18 -1.54
N ALA A 188 3.48 -10.02 -1.77
CA ALA A 188 2.59 -9.83 -2.92
C ALA A 188 3.31 -10.02 -4.26
N ILE A 189 4.54 -9.53 -4.40
CA ILE A 189 5.36 -9.75 -5.61
C ILE A 189 5.71 -11.22 -5.79
N VAL A 190 6.07 -11.92 -4.73
CA VAL A 190 6.35 -13.37 -4.79
C VAL A 190 5.12 -14.15 -5.24
N GLU A 191 3.94 -13.85 -4.69
CA GLU A 191 2.69 -14.51 -5.08
C GLU A 191 2.29 -14.15 -6.52
N LEU A 192 2.44 -12.89 -6.93
CA LEU A 192 2.21 -12.46 -8.32
C LEU A 192 3.15 -13.17 -9.30
N ALA A 193 4.44 -13.22 -9.01
CA ALA A 193 5.43 -13.88 -9.85
C ALA A 193 5.11 -15.38 -10.05
N LYS A 194 4.70 -16.07 -8.98
CA LYS A 194 4.21 -17.45 -9.04
C LYS A 194 2.97 -17.59 -9.94
N LYS A 195 2.02 -16.68 -9.84
CA LYS A 195 0.78 -16.69 -10.64
C LYS A 195 1.03 -16.47 -12.14
N LEU A 196 2.03 -15.66 -12.47
CA LEU A 196 2.41 -15.33 -13.85
C LEU A 196 3.51 -16.25 -14.40
N ASP A 197 4.01 -17.24 -13.63
CA ASP A 197 5.13 -18.12 -13.97
C ASP A 197 6.41 -17.31 -14.35
N ILE A 198 6.70 -16.26 -13.58
CA ILE A 198 7.85 -15.38 -13.77
C ILE A 198 8.88 -15.66 -12.65
N ASP A 199 10.14 -15.85 -13.03
CA ASP A 199 11.23 -15.95 -12.06
C ASP A 199 11.51 -14.58 -11.42
N LEU A 200 11.71 -14.55 -10.09
CA LEU A 200 11.98 -13.30 -9.37
C LEU A 200 13.23 -12.57 -9.88
N SER A 201 14.20 -13.27 -10.49
CA SER A 201 15.36 -12.65 -11.14
C SER A 201 14.98 -11.78 -12.34
N GLN A 202 13.79 -11.95 -12.91
CA GLN A 202 13.25 -11.13 -14.01
C GLN A 202 12.40 -9.96 -13.53
N VAL A 203 12.19 -9.84 -12.20
CA VAL A 203 11.39 -8.77 -11.60
C VAL A 203 12.27 -7.57 -11.30
N LEU A 204 11.90 -6.42 -11.85
CA LEU A 204 12.48 -5.11 -11.54
C LEU A 204 11.52 -4.33 -10.68
N VAL A 205 12.02 -3.72 -9.61
CA VAL A 205 11.20 -2.92 -8.68
C VAL A 205 11.84 -1.57 -8.39
N PHE A 206 10.98 -0.58 -8.13
CA PHE A 206 11.38 0.75 -7.68
C PHE A 206 10.85 1.00 -6.28
N GLY A 207 11.67 1.55 -5.40
CA GLY A 207 11.29 1.84 -4.03
C GLY A 207 12.04 3.01 -3.41
N ASP A 208 11.48 3.56 -2.33
CA ASP A 208 12.07 4.68 -1.59
C ASP A 208 11.93 4.55 -0.06
N ASN A 209 11.00 3.74 0.46
CA ASN A 209 10.67 3.72 1.87
C ASN A 209 10.69 2.30 2.48
N LEU A 210 10.64 2.21 3.81
CA LEU A 210 10.77 0.95 4.55
C LEU A 210 9.71 -0.10 4.20
N ASN A 211 8.50 0.32 3.82
CA ASN A 211 7.48 -0.61 3.34
C ASN A 211 7.79 -1.23 1.97
N ASP A 212 8.85 -0.75 1.28
CA ASP A 212 9.37 -1.31 0.04
C ASP A 212 10.53 -2.30 0.29
N LEU A 213 11.11 -2.31 1.50
CA LEU A 213 12.37 -3.02 1.78
C LEU A 213 12.30 -4.51 1.39
N HIS A 214 11.25 -5.22 1.80
CA HIS A 214 11.12 -6.63 1.46
C HIS A 214 10.94 -6.84 -0.06
N MET A 215 10.16 -6.00 -0.73
CA MET A 215 10.02 -5.99 -2.18
C MET A 215 11.38 -5.81 -2.88
N MET A 216 12.20 -4.87 -2.40
CA MET A 216 13.56 -4.63 -2.91
C MET A 216 14.49 -5.84 -2.68
N GLN A 217 14.33 -6.56 -1.58
CA GLN A 217 15.16 -7.73 -1.25
C GLN A 217 14.84 -8.98 -2.07
N VAL A 218 13.57 -9.19 -2.44
CA VAL A 218 13.15 -10.39 -3.16
C VAL A 218 13.26 -10.26 -4.68
N ALA A 219 13.21 -9.04 -5.21
CA ALA A 219 13.28 -8.80 -6.65
C ALA A 219 14.69 -8.97 -7.22
N GLY A 220 14.75 -9.44 -8.46
CA GLY A 220 16.02 -9.62 -9.18
C GLY A 220 16.73 -8.30 -9.46
N TYR A 221 16.01 -7.19 -9.64
CA TYR A 221 16.62 -5.91 -9.97
C TYR A 221 15.96 -4.75 -9.16
N PRO A 222 16.39 -4.53 -7.92
CA PRO A 222 15.91 -3.42 -7.09
C PRO A 222 16.59 -2.11 -7.46
N ILE A 223 15.78 -1.06 -7.67
CA ILE A 223 16.20 0.30 -8.03
C ILE A 223 15.64 1.27 -6.99
N ALA A 224 16.50 2.13 -6.44
CA ALA A 224 16.10 3.20 -5.53
C ALA A 224 15.99 4.54 -6.25
N THR A 225 15.07 5.40 -5.81
CA THR A 225 15.10 6.81 -6.16
C THR A 225 16.12 7.57 -5.29
N GLU A 226 16.64 8.71 -5.76
CA GLU A 226 17.63 9.53 -5.04
C GLU A 226 17.16 9.96 -3.63
N ASN A 227 15.84 10.16 -3.46
CA ASN A 227 15.21 10.52 -2.19
C ASN A 227 14.96 9.34 -1.25
N ALA A 228 15.37 8.13 -1.62
CA ALA A 228 15.10 6.94 -0.83
C ALA A 228 15.83 6.95 0.51
N ARG A 229 15.27 6.23 1.49
CA ARG A 229 15.87 6.03 2.79
C ARG A 229 17.18 5.25 2.69
N PRO A 230 18.13 5.47 3.63
CA PRO A 230 19.42 4.77 3.63
C PRO A 230 19.28 3.24 3.51
N GLU A 231 18.33 2.65 4.20
CA GLU A 231 18.09 1.20 4.21
C GLU A 231 17.66 0.66 2.83
N ILE A 232 16.99 1.49 2.02
CA ILE A 232 16.61 1.17 0.65
C ILE A 232 17.80 1.34 -0.29
N LEU A 233 18.58 2.40 -0.10
CA LEU A 233 19.81 2.64 -0.89
C LEU A 233 20.81 1.51 -0.72
N GLU A 234 20.90 0.91 0.49
CA GLU A 234 21.83 -0.20 0.79
C GLU A 234 21.49 -1.48 0.01
N VAL A 235 20.21 -1.75 -0.27
CA VAL A 235 19.77 -2.98 -0.98
C VAL A 235 19.58 -2.75 -2.47
N ALA A 236 19.59 -1.52 -2.94
CA ALA A 236 19.41 -1.19 -4.34
C ALA A 236 20.64 -1.58 -5.19
N LYS A 237 20.40 -2.12 -6.37
CA LYS A 237 21.45 -2.34 -7.40
C LYS A 237 21.78 -1.08 -8.17
N GLU A 238 20.83 -0.16 -8.25
CA GLU A 238 20.96 1.10 -8.97
C GLU A 238 20.18 2.21 -8.23
N VAL A 239 20.66 3.44 -8.32
CA VAL A 239 19.99 4.62 -7.83
C VAL A 239 19.72 5.55 -9.00
N ILE A 240 18.46 5.90 -9.21
CA ILE A 240 18.02 6.83 -10.25
C ILE A 240 17.74 8.21 -9.66
N GLY A 241 17.39 9.19 -10.49
CA GLY A 241 17.13 10.56 -10.03
C GLY A 241 15.93 10.67 -9.07
N HIS A 242 15.73 11.88 -8.56
CA HIS A 242 14.65 12.21 -7.62
C HIS A 242 13.25 11.93 -8.23
N HIS A 243 12.28 11.52 -7.42
CA HIS A 243 10.93 11.22 -7.89
C HIS A 243 10.23 12.41 -8.55
N ASP A 244 10.51 13.66 -8.11
CA ASP A 244 9.97 14.89 -8.73
C ASP A 244 10.39 15.09 -10.19
N ALA A 245 11.50 14.46 -10.60
CA ALA A 245 11.95 14.45 -11.98
C ALA A 245 11.29 13.34 -12.83
N GLN A 246 10.32 12.61 -12.26
CA GLN A 246 9.68 11.44 -12.87
C GLN A 246 10.68 10.40 -13.37
N SER A 247 11.71 10.17 -12.55
CA SER A 247 12.86 9.34 -12.90
C SER A 247 12.51 7.90 -13.19
N VAL A 248 11.45 7.35 -12.54
CA VAL A 248 10.94 6.01 -12.79
C VAL A 248 10.40 5.90 -14.22
N ILE A 249 9.55 6.83 -14.68
CA ILE A 249 9.04 6.81 -16.06
C ILE A 249 10.20 6.95 -17.05
N THR A 250 11.15 7.87 -16.78
CA THR A 250 12.35 8.06 -17.62
C THR A 250 13.19 6.78 -17.70
N TYR A 251 13.34 6.06 -16.60
CA TYR A 251 14.04 4.77 -16.60
C TYR A 251 13.29 3.72 -17.43
N MET A 252 11.98 3.59 -17.24
CA MET A 252 11.15 2.65 -17.98
C MET A 252 11.12 2.92 -19.50
N GLU A 253 11.29 4.17 -19.92
CA GLU A 253 11.44 4.53 -21.34
C GLU A 253 12.70 3.94 -21.98
N GLY A 254 13.70 3.60 -21.19
CA GLY A 254 14.94 2.97 -21.62
C GLY A 254 14.90 1.44 -21.69
N LEU A 255 13.87 0.80 -21.12
CA LEU A 255 13.68 -0.66 -21.16
C LEU A 255 13.08 -1.08 -22.51
#